data_622e1965a180fcad7b89b7f67545e65a
#
_entry.id   622e1965a180fcad7b89b7f67545e65a
#
_cell.length_a   1.000
_cell.length_b   1.000
_cell.length_c   1.000
_cell.angle_alpha   90.00
_cell.angle_beta   90.00
_cell.angle_gamma   90.00
#
_symmetry.space_group_name_H-M   'P 1'
#
loop_
_entity.id
_entity.type
_entity.pdbx_description
1 polymer ?
#
loop_
_entity_poly.entity_id
_entity_poly.type
_entity_poly.pdbx_seq_one_letter_code
_entity_poly.pdbx_strand_id
1 'polypeptide(L)'
;TISVSYQMLFEDAVKKALHLMRFEGKEIAIYGPASYRWIVNVFGTILAGKDAVLIDSFAPANIRQEKLSKVGIDYVLCSTNQYVLSDAGANILPGTEKDDVTGLTYNAKTCEGNVILFTATAWDGDKPCVITMKNILTAVKRMNDHCMCTEEDRVLSQIELTRIFGLVYSLFWPLANGACVCVGRGIRHIDSDTFYYNPTIFPGTPSVMNYCKRINAFNPELRKVIIGDSPCPFRLYEALNDRDISVYTVYG
;
A
#
# COMPACT_ATOMS: atom_id res chain seq x y z
N THR A 1 19.09 -2.47 -3.18
CA THR A 1 17.93 -1.55 -3.15
C THR A 1 17.83 -0.87 -4.48
N ILE A 2 16.63 -0.79 -5.02
CA ILE A 2 16.34 -0.08 -6.27
C ILE A 2 15.66 1.23 -5.86
N SER A 3 16.22 2.35 -6.32
CA SER A 3 15.57 3.66 -6.23
C SER A 3 14.83 3.93 -7.52
N VAL A 4 13.58 4.33 -7.42
CA VAL A 4 12.69 4.56 -8.56
C VAL A 4 12.17 5.99 -8.49
N SER A 5 12.26 6.73 -9.59
CA SER A 5 11.70 8.08 -9.68
C SER A 5 10.18 8.06 -9.86
N TYR A 6 9.53 9.18 -9.56
CA TYR A 6 8.10 9.37 -9.83
C TYR A 6 7.76 9.20 -11.31
N GLN A 7 8.64 9.69 -12.19
CA GLN A 7 8.49 9.53 -13.63
C GLN A 7 8.47 8.06 -14.03
N MET A 8 9.44 7.25 -13.56
CA MET A 8 9.50 5.81 -13.84
C MET A 8 8.25 5.09 -13.30
N LEU A 9 7.81 5.43 -12.09
CA LEU A 9 6.59 4.86 -11.51
C LEU A 9 5.37 5.17 -12.40
N PHE A 10 5.24 6.40 -12.85
CA PHE A 10 4.15 6.81 -13.73
C PHE A 10 4.19 6.08 -15.08
N GLU A 11 5.36 6.04 -15.73
CA GLU A 11 5.54 5.36 -17.01
C GLU A 11 5.21 3.86 -16.92
N ASP A 12 5.70 3.18 -15.87
CA ASP A 12 5.43 1.76 -15.68
C ASP A 12 3.96 1.50 -15.32
N ALA A 13 3.33 2.37 -14.53
CA ALA A 13 1.91 2.29 -14.23
C ALA A 13 1.04 2.52 -15.48
N VAL A 14 1.40 3.46 -16.36
CA VAL A 14 0.73 3.69 -17.65
C VAL A 14 0.87 2.50 -18.57
N LYS A 15 2.06 1.91 -18.71
CA LYS A 15 2.28 0.68 -19.48
C LYS A 15 1.39 -0.44 -18.97
N LYS A 16 1.34 -0.63 -17.66
CA LYS A 16 0.46 -1.61 -17.01
C LYS A 16 -1.02 -1.32 -17.30
N ALA A 17 -1.46 -0.07 -17.21
CA ALA A 17 -2.83 0.32 -17.53
C ALA A 17 -3.21 -0.02 -18.97
N LEU A 18 -2.38 0.34 -19.94
CA LEU A 18 -2.59 0.05 -21.36
C LEU A 18 -2.72 -1.46 -21.61
N HIS A 19 -1.89 -2.26 -20.93
CA HIS A 19 -1.99 -3.72 -21.00
C HIS A 19 -3.34 -4.21 -20.44
N LEU A 20 -3.75 -3.71 -19.27
CA LEU A 20 -4.95 -4.14 -18.58
C LEU A 20 -6.25 -3.72 -19.29
N MET A 21 -6.23 -2.63 -20.06
CA MET A 21 -7.37 -2.21 -20.89
C MET A 21 -7.77 -3.23 -21.99
N ARG A 22 -6.90 -4.19 -22.29
CA ARG A 22 -7.19 -5.26 -23.27
C ARG A 22 -8.07 -6.38 -22.71
N PHE A 23 -8.20 -6.47 -21.39
CA PHE A 23 -8.97 -7.51 -20.72
C PHE A 23 -10.36 -7.02 -20.38
N GLU A 24 -11.33 -7.87 -20.53
CA GLU A 24 -12.69 -7.61 -20.03
C GLU A 24 -12.72 -7.76 -18.51
N GLY A 25 -13.82 -7.34 -17.88
CA GLY A 25 -13.95 -7.34 -16.43
C GLY A 25 -13.43 -6.05 -15.79
N LYS A 26 -13.96 -5.75 -14.62
CA LYS A 26 -13.66 -4.52 -13.89
C LYS A 26 -12.73 -4.76 -12.71
N GLU A 27 -12.87 -5.88 -12.04
CA GLU A 27 -12.18 -6.22 -10.80
C GLU A 27 -10.93 -7.04 -11.09
N ILE A 28 -9.77 -6.53 -10.68
CA ILE A 28 -8.48 -7.22 -10.80
C ILE A 28 -7.86 -7.38 -9.42
N ALA A 29 -7.61 -8.62 -9.01
CA ALA A 29 -6.95 -8.88 -7.74
C ALA A 29 -5.45 -8.60 -7.84
N ILE A 30 -4.93 -7.92 -6.82
CA ILE A 30 -3.50 -7.67 -6.64
C ILE A 30 -3.03 -8.53 -5.46
N TYR A 31 -2.12 -9.45 -5.73
CA TYR A 31 -1.66 -10.44 -4.76
C TYR A 31 -0.13 -10.48 -4.65
N GLY A 32 0.35 -10.72 -3.43
CA GLY A 32 1.76 -10.87 -3.10
C GLY A 32 2.28 -9.78 -2.16
N PRO A 33 3.55 -9.87 -1.74
CA PRO A 33 4.14 -8.91 -0.82
C PRO A 33 4.26 -7.52 -1.45
N ALA A 34 4.19 -6.51 -0.60
CA ALA A 34 4.44 -5.12 -0.99
C ALA A 34 5.82 -5.01 -1.67
N SER A 35 5.83 -4.43 -2.84
CA SER A 35 7.02 -4.27 -3.68
C SER A 35 6.76 -3.20 -4.72
N TYR A 36 7.80 -2.75 -5.42
CA TYR A 36 7.62 -1.84 -6.55
C TYR A 36 6.61 -2.39 -7.59
N ARG A 37 6.72 -3.66 -7.97
CA ARG A 37 5.77 -4.31 -8.89
C ARG A 37 4.34 -4.32 -8.35
N TRP A 38 4.17 -4.55 -7.05
CA TRP A 38 2.86 -4.48 -6.40
C TRP A 38 2.25 -3.08 -6.54
N ILE A 39 3.04 -2.05 -6.29
CA ILE A 39 2.63 -0.64 -6.41
C ILE A 39 2.26 -0.31 -7.87
N VAL A 40 3.09 -0.71 -8.84
CA VAL A 40 2.81 -0.55 -10.28
C VAL A 40 1.50 -1.24 -10.67
N ASN A 41 1.26 -2.47 -10.17
CA ASN A 41 0.02 -3.19 -10.42
C ASN A 41 -1.22 -2.44 -9.89
N VAL A 42 -1.14 -1.90 -8.67
CA VAL A 42 -2.24 -1.09 -8.09
C VAL A 42 -2.52 0.14 -8.93
N PHE A 43 -1.50 0.97 -9.18
CA PHE A 43 -1.68 2.19 -9.96
C PHE A 43 -2.10 1.89 -11.41
N GLY A 44 -1.50 0.91 -12.05
CA GLY A 44 -1.85 0.50 -13.40
C GLY A 44 -3.30 0.02 -13.52
N THR A 45 -3.80 -0.70 -12.51
CA THR A 45 -5.21 -1.13 -12.46
C THR A 45 -6.15 0.07 -12.34
N ILE A 46 -5.86 0.99 -11.42
CA ILE A 46 -6.66 2.22 -11.23
C ILE A 46 -6.63 3.07 -12.50
N LEU A 47 -5.45 3.26 -13.10
CA LEU A 47 -5.27 4.02 -14.32
C LEU A 47 -5.93 3.37 -15.55
N ALA A 48 -6.17 2.06 -15.53
CA ALA A 48 -6.96 1.34 -16.55
C ALA A 48 -8.48 1.55 -16.39
N GLY A 49 -8.93 2.29 -15.38
CA GLY A 49 -10.35 2.44 -15.04
C GLY A 49 -10.96 1.20 -14.37
N LYS A 50 -10.10 0.30 -13.86
CA LYS A 50 -10.48 -0.95 -13.21
C LYS A 50 -10.30 -0.87 -11.70
N ASP A 51 -11.02 -1.72 -10.96
CA ASP A 51 -10.98 -1.75 -9.51
C ASP A 51 -9.86 -2.70 -9.03
N ALA A 52 -8.91 -2.17 -8.27
CA ALA A 52 -7.79 -2.93 -7.70
C ALA A 52 -8.26 -3.61 -6.40
N VAL A 53 -8.45 -4.92 -6.42
CA VAL A 53 -8.85 -5.72 -5.27
C VAL A 53 -7.61 -6.21 -4.53
N LEU A 54 -7.35 -5.68 -3.35
CA LEU A 54 -6.13 -5.97 -2.61
C LEU A 54 -6.30 -7.22 -1.74
N ILE A 55 -5.50 -8.25 -2.02
CA ILE A 55 -5.53 -9.53 -1.33
C ILE A 55 -4.30 -9.66 -0.43
N ASP A 56 -4.54 -9.87 0.84
CA ASP A 56 -3.50 -10.13 1.83
C ASP A 56 -2.72 -11.41 1.47
N SER A 57 -1.40 -11.27 1.31
CA SER A 57 -0.50 -12.36 0.94
C SER A 57 -0.32 -13.41 2.05
N PHE A 58 -0.62 -13.05 3.29
CA PHE A 58 -0.54 -13.94 4.45
C PHE A 58 -1.86 -14.63 4.79
N ALA A 59 -2.97 -14.24 4.13
CA ALA A 59 -4.25 -14.88 4.36
C ALA A 59 -4.22 -16.37 3.94
N PRO A 60 -4.81 -17.28 4.71
CA PRO A 60 -4.97 -18.70 4.34
C PRO A 60 -5.67 -18.87 2.98
N ALA A 61 -5.36 -19.97 2.27
CA ALA A 61 -5.87 -20.21 0.91
C ALA A 61 -7.41 -20.17 0.83
N ASN A 62 -8.10 -20.79 1.79
CA ASN A 62 -9.57 -20.77 1.87
C ASN A 62 -10.13 -19.36 2.02
N ILE A 63 -9.50 -18.50 2.83
CA ILE A 63 -9.91 -17.10 3.02
C ILE A 63 -9.67 -16.29 1.74
N ARG A 64 -8.55 -16.52 1.06
CA ARG A 64 -8.27 -15.86 -0.22
C ARG A 64 -9.32 -16.22 -1.27
N GLN A 65 -9.63 -17.52 -1.40
CA GLN A 65 -10.64 -18.01 -2.34
C GLN A 65 -12.03 -17.43 -2.03
N GLU A 66 -12.41 -17.36 -0.76
CA GLU A 66 -13.66 -16.73 -0.33
C GLU A 66 -13.69 -15.24 -0.74
N LYS A 67 -12.61 -14.50 -0.51
CA LYS A 67 -12.50 -13.07 -0.92
C LYS A 67 -12.64 -12.89 -2.42
N LEU A 68 -11.95 -13.72 -3.21
CA LEU A 68 -12.02 -13.66 -4.67
C LEU A 68 -13.43 -13.95 -5.18
N SER A 69 -14.11 -14.97 -4.63
CA SER A 69 -15.47 -15.30 -5.02
C SER A 69 -16.51 -14.26 -4.63
N LYS A 70 -16.33 -13.56 -3.50
CA LYS A 70 -17.24 -12.47 -3.05
C LYS A 70 -17.26 -11.27 -4.00
N VAL A 71 -16.18 -11.04 -4.72
CA VAL A 71 -16.05 -9.89 -5.63
C VAL A 71 -16.21 -10.29 -7.10
N GLY A 72 -16.19 -11.60 -7.41
CA GLY A 72 -16.31 -12.09 -8.78
C GLY A 72 -15.05 -11.80 -9.61
N ILE A 73 -13.88 -12.10 -9.06
CA ILE A 73 -12.59 -11.83 -9.67
C ILE A 73 -12.28 -12.81 -10.81
N ASP A 74 -12.04 -12.26 -12.01
CA ASP A 74 -11.64 -13.06 -13.18
C ASP A 74 -10.12 -13.11 -13.36
N TYR A 75 -9.41 -12.07 -12.91
CA TYR A 75 -7.97 -11.92 -13.15
C TYR A 75 -7.20 -11.57 -11.87
N VAL A 76 -5.99 -12.11 -11.77
CA VAL A 76 -5.06 -11.86 -10.67
C VAL A 76 -3.70 -11.40 -11.19
N LEU A 77 -3.19 -10.31 -10.66
CA LEU A 77 -1.81 -9.83 -10.84
C LEU A 77 -0.99 -10.21 -9.62
N CYS A 78 0.06 -11.01 -9.82
CA CYS A 78 1.00 -11.36 -8.77
C CYS A 78 2.20 -10.42 -8.75
N SER A 79 2.61 -9.99 -7.56
CA SER A 79 3.78 -9.11 -7.41
C SER A 79 5.11 -9.83 -7.59
N THR A 80 5.14 -11.16 -7.45
CA THR A 80 6.31 -12.01 -7.69
C THR A 80 5.89 -13.32 -8.35
N ASN A 81 6.82 -13.94 -9.10
CA ASN A 81 6.58 -15.24 -9.73
C ASN A 81 6.46 -16.41 -8.73
N GLN A 82 6.82 -16.19 -7.46
CA GLN A 82 6.75 -17.20 -6.40
C GLN A 82 5.35 -17.32 -5.78
N TYR A 83 4.50 -16.31 -5.97
CA TYR A 83 3.14 -16.29 -5.45
C TYR A 83 2.16 -16.56 -6.60
N VAL A 84 2.03 -17.83 -6.91
CA VAL A 84 1.01 -18.30 -7.86
C VAL A 84 -0.21 -18.71 -7.06
N LEU A 85 -1.34 -18.04 -7.32
CA LEU A 85 -2.65 -18.46 -6.79
C LEU A 85 -3.20 -19.60 -7.65
N SER A 86 -2.59 -20.79 -7.54
CA SER A 86 -3.03 -21.98 -8.28
C SER A 86 -4.46 -22.40 -7.95
N ASP A 87 -4.98 -21.96 -6.79
CA ASP A 87 -6.23 -22.47 -6.23
C ASP A 87 -7.42 -21.50 -6.44
N ALA A 88 -7.22 -20.36 -7.09
CA ALA A 88 -8.25 -19.32 -7.11
C ALA A 88 -9.28 -19.45 -8.23
N GLY A 89 -9.09 -20.37 -9.19
CA GLY A 89 -9.96 -20.46 -10.37
C GLY A 89 -9.91 -19.22 -11.29
N ALA A 90 -9.17 -18.19 -10.90
CA ALA A 90 -8.99 -16.96 -11.65
C ALA A 90 -7.80 -17.05 -12.60
N ASN A 91 -7.89 -16.35 -13.73
CA ASN A 91 -6.81 -16.28 -14.70
C ASN A 91 -5.66 -15.44 -14.14
N ILE A 92 -4.48 -16.04 -14.00
CA ILE A 92 -3.28 -15.32 -13.58
C ILE A 92 -2.74 -14.55 -14.77
N LEU A 93 -2.80 -13.22 -14.68
CA LEU A 93 -2.12 -12.37 -15.64
C LEU A 93 -0.62 -12.39 -15.35
N PRO A 94 0.23 -12.62 -16.38
CA PRO A 94 1.66 -12.53 -16.18
C PRO A 94 2.00 -11.13 -15.67
N GLY A 95 2.71 -11.06 -14.57
CA GLY A 95 3.25 -9.83 -14.03
C GLY A 95 4.46 -9.38 -14.86
N THR A 96 4.23 -8.67 -15.92
CA THR A 96 5.05 -8.75 -17.10
C THR A 96 6.18 -7.76 -17.19
N GLU A 97 7.31 -8.30 -17.56
CA GLU A 97 8.46 -7.59 -18.10
C GLU A 97 8.30 -7.29 -19.61
N LYS A 98 7.19 -7.73 -20.24
CA LYS A 98 6.96 -7.64 -21.69
C LYS A 98 5.50 -7.25 -22.00
N ASP A 99 5.02 -6.16 -21.40
CA ASP A 99 3.78 -5.55 -21.86
C ASP A 99 4.04 -4.87 -23.20
N ASP A 100 3.77 -5.57 -24.31
CA ASP A 100 3.77 -4.93 -25.62
C ASP A 100 2.55 -4.00 -25.71
N VAL A 101 2.81 -2.72 -25.53
CA VAL A 101 1.81 -1.63 -25.60
C VAL A 101 2.01 -0.79 -26.86
N THR A 102 2.70 -1.33 -27.85
CA THR A 102 2.99 -0.64 -29.11
C THR A 102 1.68 -0.20 -29.78
N GLY A 103 1.58 1.07 -30.14
CA GLY A 103 0.42 1.64 -30.82
C GLY A 103 -0.76 2.01 -29.91
N LEU A 104 -0.67 1.79 -28.58
CA LEU A 104 -1.68 2.23 -27.63
C LEU A 104 -1.36 3.63 -27.09
N THR A 105 -2.39 4.46 -26.97
CA THR A 105 -2.28 5.80 -26.39
C THR A 105 -3.10 5.87 -25.09
N TYR A 106 -2.44 6.29 -24.01
CA TYR A 106 -3.10 6.49 -22.73
C TYR A 106 -3.86 7.82 -22.70
N ASN A 107 -5.13 7.79 -22.29
CA ASN A 107 -5.95 8.97 -22.08
C ASN A 107 -6.37 9.08 -20.61
N ALA A 108 -5.77 9.99 -19.88
CA ALA A 108 -6.02 10.20 -18.44
C ALA A 108 -7.46 10.57 -18.06
N LYS A 109 -8.27 11.02 -19.02
CA LYS A 109 -9.65 11.50 -18.74
C LYS A 109 -10.65 10.37 -18.43
N THR A 110 -10.27 9.11 -18.64
CA THR A 110 -11.15 7.94 -18.45
C THR A 110 -10.82 7.11 -17.23
N CYS A 111 -9.90 7.55 -16.39
CA CYS A 111 -9.38 6.78 -15.27
C CYS A 111 -10.22 7.00 -14.02
N GLU A 112 -11.17 6.12 -13.78
CA GLU A 112 -12.05 6.12 -12.60
C GLU A 112 -12.02 4.77 -11.86
N GLY A 113 -10.85 4.14 -11.77
CA GLY A 113 -10.68 2.91 -11.01
C GLY A 113 -10.68 3.16 -9.50
N ASN A 114 -11.12 2.17 -8.73
CA ASN A 114 -11.18 2.23 -7.30
C ASN A 114 -10.22 1.22 -6.66
N VAL A 115 -10.13 1.26 -5.34
CA VAL A 115 -9.48 0.21 -4.55
C VAL A 115 -10.55 -0.55 -3.77
N ILE A 116 -10.49 -1.88 -3.79
CA ILE A 116 -11.35 -2.72 -2.97
C ILE A 116 -10.49 -3.37 -1.88
N LEU A 117 -10.83 -3.09 -0.64
CA LEU A 117 -10.23 -3.66 0.56
C LEU A 117 -11.23 -4.57 1.26
N PHE A 118 -10.74 -5.48 2.08
CA PHE A 118 -11.58 -6.32 2.91
C PHE A 118 -11.45 -5.89 4.36
N THR A 119 -12.60 -5.57 4.98
CA THR A 119 -12.65 -5.25 6.41
C THR A 119 -12.79 -6.54 7.20
N ALA A 120 -11.87 -6.77 8.14
CA ALA A 120 -12.02 -7.86 9.09
C ALA A 120 -13.11 -7.48 10.12
N THR A 121 -14.29 -8.03 9.99
CA THR A 121 -15.34 -7.91 11.02
C THR A 121 -15.43 -9.21 11.81
N ALA A 122 -15.39 -9.10 13.14
CA ALA A 122 -15.44 -10.27 14.03
C ALA A 122 -16.75 -11.08 13.93
N TRP A 123 -17.81 -10.51 13.35
CA TRP A 123 -19.16 -11.04 13.38
C TRP A 123 -19.67 -11.58 12.04
N ASP A 124 -19.25 -10.99 10.90
CA ASP A 124 -19.82 -11.29 9.58
C ASP A 124 -18.78 -11.74 8.54
N GLY A 125 -17.56 -12.00 8.95
CA GLY A 125 -16.44 -12.27 8.04
C GLY A 125 -15.99 -11.02 7.27
N ASP A 126 -15.01 -11.20 6.40
CA ASP A 126 -14.45 -10.10 5.61
C ASP A 126 -15.46 -9.60 4.57
N LYS A 127 -15.77 -8.30 4.62
CA LYS A 127 -16.64 -7.65 3.62
C LYS A 127 -15.80 -6.81 2.67
N PRO A 128 -16.06 -6.86 1.34
CA PRO A 128 -15.43 -5.97 0.40
C PRO A 128 -15.94 -4.54 0.62
N CYS A 129 -15.01 -3.60 0.66
CA CYS A 129 -15.27 -2.17 0.81
C CYS A 129 -14.61 -1.43 -0.35
N VAL A 130 -15.43 -0.74 -1.15
CA VAL A 130 -14.95 0.06 -2.27
C VAL A 130 -14.49 1.43 -1.75
N ILE A 131 -13.23 1.73 -1.98
CA ILE A 131 -12.58 3.01 -1.64
C ILE A 131 -12.28 3.75 -2.93
N THR A 132 -12.98 4.84 -3.15
CA THR A 132 -12.77 5.67 -4.35
C THR A 132 -11.48 6.50 -4.21
N MET A 133 -10.89 6.91 -5.34
CA MET A 133 -9.76 7.84 -5.32
C MET A 133 -10.12 9.16 -4.63
N LYS A 134 -11.39 9.60 -4.72
CA LYS A 134 -11.89 10.77 -3.98
C LYS A 134 -11.80 10.56 -2.46
N ASN A 135 -12.12 9.36 -1.95
CA ASN A 135 -11.98 9.04 -0.53
C ASN A 135 -10.50 9.13 -0.10
N ILE A 136 -9.60 8.51 -0.88
CA ILE A 136 -8.15 8.51 -0.61
C ILE A 136 -7.61 9.95 -0.60
N LEU A 137 -7.90 10.73 -1.65
CA LEU A 137 -7.43 12.11 -1.74
C LEU A 137 -8.01 13.02 -0.64
N THR A 138 -9.23 12.74 -0.18
CA THR A 138 -9.82 13.45 0.96
C THR A 138 -9.07 13.13 2.26
N ALA A 139 -8.71 11.86 2.48
CA ALA A 139 -7.91 11.46 3.64
C ALA A 139 -6.50 12.08 3.59
N VAL A 140 -5.86 12.09 2.41
CA VAL A 140 -4.57 12.76 2.17
C VAL A 140 -4.67 14.25 2.52
N LYS A 141 -5.67 14.96 2.01
CA LYS A 141 -5.86 16.37 2.29
C LYS A 141 -6.05 16.63 3.79
N ARG A 142 -6.90 15.86 4.46
CA ARG A 142 -7.12 16.00 5.91
C ARG A 142 -5.85 15.73 6.71
N MET A 143 -5.04 14.76 6.27
CA MET A 143 -3.75 14.51 6.94
C MET A 143 -2.81 15.70 6.79
N ASN A 144 -2.76 16.33 5.61
CA ASN A 144 -1.94 17.52 5.37
C ASN A 144 -2.36 18.72 6.23
N ASP A 145 -3.63 18.82 6.63
CA ASP A 145 -4.11 19.88 7.54
C ASP A 145 -3.51 19.74 8.96
N HIS A 146 -2.99 18.56 9.33
CA HIS A 146 -2.49 18.26 10.67
C HIS A 146 -1.01 17.86 10.70
N CYS A 147 -0.54 17.15 9.69
CA CYS A 147 0.82 16.63 9.61
C CYS A 147 1.43 16.95 8.24
N MET A 148 2.42 17.80 8.24
CA MET A 148 3.13 18.16 7.01
C MET A 148 4.03 17.00 6.56
N CYS A 149 3.95 16.65 5.26
CA CYS A 149 4.87 15.77 4.57
C CYS A 149 5.39 16.49 3.33
N THR A 150 6.67 16.40 3.05
CA THR A 150 7.34 17.13 1.97
C THR A 150 8.21 16.18 1.13
N GLU A 151 8.73 16.66 0.02
CA GLU A 151 9.66 15.92 -0.84
C GLU A 151 10.97 15.51 -0.15
N GLU A 152 11.32 16.15 0.95
CA GLU A 152 12.49 15.79 1.77
C GLU A 152 12.21 14.60 2.70
N ASP A 153 10.94 14.24 2.90
CA ASP A 153 10.57 13.19 3.81
C ASP A 153 10.76 11.78 3.20
N ARG A 154 11.17 10.86 4.06
CA ARG A 154 11.26 9.42 3.78
C ARG A 154 10.30 8.70 4.70
N VAL A 155 9.27 8.09 4.11
CA VAL A 155 8.20 7.41 4.85
C VAL A 155 8.43 5.90 4.80
N LEU A 156 8.64 5.27 5.96
CA LEU A 156 8.85 3.84 6.05
C LEU A 156 7.51 3.08 6.01
N SER A 157 7.32 2.31 4.95
CA SER A 157 6.14 1.46 4.76
C SER A 157 6.41 0.05 5.31
N GLN A 158 6.05 -0.18 6.56
CA GLN A 158 6.13 -1.48 7.25
C GLN A 158 4.76 -2.12 7.50
N ILE A 159 3.70 -1.35 7.34
CA ILE A 159 2.33 -1.81 7.49
C ILE A 159 1.86 -2.40 6.17
N GLU A 160 1.03 -3.42 6.24
CA GLU A 160 0.42 -4.03 5.07
C GLU A 160 -0.38 -3.02 4.26
N LEU A 161 -0.02 -2.89 2.99
CA LEU A 161 -0.70 -1.99 2.05
C LEU A 161 -2.09 -2.51 1.62
N THR A 162 -2.45 -3.71 2.04
CA THR A 162 -3.81 -4.26 1.89
C THR A 162 -4.80 -3.75 2.94
N ARG A 163 -4.31 -2.96 3.91
CA ARG A 163 -5.13 -2.26 4.91
C ARG A 163 -5.22 -0.77 4.60
N ILE A 164 -6.37 -0.17 4.89
CA ILE A 164 -6.60 1.26 4.57
C ILE A 164 -5.57 2.17 5.24
N PHE A 165 -5.19 1.88 6.50
CA PHE A 165 -4.19 2.65 7.21
C PHE A 165 -2.83 2.60 6.51
N GLY A 166 -2.33 1.41 6.16
CA GLY A 166 -1.08 1.25 5.41
C GLY A 166 -1.16 1.88 4.02
N LEU A 167 -2.24 1.61 3.30
CA LEU A 167 -2.44 2.12 1.94
C LEU A 167 -2.40 3.66 1.89
N VAL A 168 -3.15 4.32 2.78
CA VAL A 168 -3.22 5.79 2.79
C VAL A 168 -1.93 6.39 3.32
N TYR A 169 -1.51 6.04 4.53
CA TYR A 169 -0.45 6.77 5.23
C TYR A 169 0.96 6.30 4.90
N SER A 170 1.13 5.10 4.36
CA SER A 170 2.45 4.60 3.93
C SER A 170 2.66 4.62 2.41
N LEU A 171 1.62 4.88 1.60
CA LEU A 171 1.74 4.91 0.14
C LEU A 171 1.15 6.18 -0.48
N PHE A 172 -0.18 6.38 -0.42
CA PHE A 172 -0.82 7.48 -1.16
C PHE A 172 -0.46 8.86 -0.60
N TRP A 173 -0.48 9.03 0.72
CA TRP A 173 -0.16 10.32 1.34
C TRP A 173 1.27 10.79 1.07
N PRO A 174 2.32 9.97 1.28
CA PRO A 174 3.67 10.40 0.94
C PRO A 174 3.85 10.64 -0.56
N LEU A 175 3.30 9.79 -1.43
CA LEU A 175 3.41 10.00 -2.87
C LEU A 175 2.71 11.28 -3.33
N ALA A 176 1.55 11.62 -2.77
CA ALA A 176 0.84 12.85 -3.09
C ALA A 176 1.59 14.13 -2.65
N ASN A 177 2.53 14.02 -1.71
CA ASN A 177 3.35 15.12 -1.20
C ASN A 177 4.79 15.12 -1.75
N GLY A 178 5.10 14.28 -2.73
CA GLY A 178 6.44 14.23 -3.33
C GLY A 178 7.48 13.48 -2.49
N ALA A 179 7.09 12.89 -1.35
CA ALA A 179 7.99 12.20 -0.43
C ALA A 179 8.45 10.83 -0.93
N CYS A 180 9.57 10.35 -0.42
CA CYS A 180 10.08 9.03 -0.73
C CYS A 180 9.33 7.94 0.07
N VAL A 181 8.75 6.96 -0.62
CA VAL A 181 8.20 5.75 0.00
C VAL A 181 9.28 4.68 0.10
N CYS A 182 9.64 4.32 1.32
CA CYS A 182 10.61 3.27 1.63
C CYS A 182 9.85 1.96 1.91
N VAL A 183 9.80 1.07 0.94
CA VAL A 183 9.08 -0.22 1.09
C VAL A 183 9.90 -1.15 1.96
N GLY A 184 9.42 -1.39 3.18
CA GLY A 184 10.05 -2.26 4.15
C GLY A 184 9.86 -3.74 3.84
N ARG A 185 10.74 -4.58 4.39
CA ARG A 185 10.76 -6.04 4.21
C ARG A 185 9.97 -6.80 5.29
N GLY A 186 9.20 -6.06 6.09
CA GLY A 186 8.40 -6.59 7.19
C GLY A 186 9.10 -6.52 8.54
N ILE A 187 8.34 -6.82 9.60
CA ILE A 187 8.73 -6.59 11.00
C ILE A 187 10.05 -7.26 11.40
N ARG A 188 10.43 -8.36 10.77
CA ARG A 188 11.67 -9.09 11.05
C ARG A 188 12.93 -8.35 10.61
N HIS A 189 12.79 -7.36 9.74
CA HIS A 189 13.90 -6.59 9.16
C HIS A 189 13.82 -5.10 9.55
N ILE A 190 12.96 -4.75 10.50
CA ILE A 190 12.65 -3.36 10.83
C ILE A 190 13.87 -2.57 11.32
N ASP A 191 14.77 -3.21 12.06
CA ASP A 191 16.04 -2.64 12.54
C ASP A 191 16.96 -2.26 11.39
N SER A 192 17.17 -3.18 10.47
CA SER A 192 17.98 -2.95 9.27
C SER A 192 17.29 -2.03 8.26
N ASP A 193 15.97 -2.06 8.15
CA ASP A 193 15.22 -1.15 7.29
C ASP A 193 15.26 0.30 7.82
N THR A 194 15.09 0.51 9.12
CA THR A 194 15.21 1.84 9.73
C THR A 194 16.62 2.40 9.62
N PHE A 195 17.63 1.57 9.78
CA PHE A 195 19.01 1.98 9.58
C PHE A 195 19.30 2.33 8.10
N TYR A 196 18.85 1.48 7.18
CA TYR A 196 19.17 1.62 5.76
C TYR A 196 18.44 2.80 5.10
N TYR A 197 17.13 2.92 5.34
CA TYR A 197 16.30 3.96 4.74
C TYR A 197 16.38 5.28 5.48
N ASN A 198 16.78 5.27 6.73
CA ASN A 198 16.85 6.43 7.59
C ASN A 198 15.56 7.28 7.54
N PRO A 199 14.37 6.68 7.82
CA PRO A 199 13.10 7.34 7.64
C PRO A 199 12.92 8.55 8.55
N THR A 200 12.26 9.59 8.04
CA THR A 200 11.88 10.78 8.79
C THR A 200 10.46 10.67 9.35
N ILE A 201 9.63 9.83 8.72
CA ILE A 201 8.24 9.56 9.11
C ILE A 201 8.02 8.04 9.14
N PHE A 202 7.36 7.57 10.19
CA PHE A 202 7.07 6.15 10.35
C PHE A 202 5.61 5.92 10.75
N PRO A 203 4.71 5.57 9.81
CA PRO A 203 3.38 5.07 10.12
C PRO A 203 3.46 3.66 10.74
N GLY A 204 2.78 3.44 11.87
CA GLY A 204 2.83 2.17 12.56
C GLY A 204 1.71 1.96 13.56
N THR A 205 1.52 0.71 13.99
CA THR A 205 0.64 0.41 15.12
C THR A 205 1.39 0.59 16.44
N PRO A 206 0.69 0.75 17.58
CA PRO A 206 1.34 0.82 18.88
C PRO A 206 2.24 -0.41 19.17
N SER A 207 1.86 -1.58 18.69
CA SER A 207 2.65 -2.81 18.84
C SER A 207 3.97 -2.74 18.09
N VAL A 208 3.97 -2.25 16.86
CA VAL A 208 5.18 -2.03 16.05
C VAL A 208 6.08 -1.00 16.71
N MET A 209 5.53 0.12 17.18
CA MET A 209 6.31 1.18 17.84
C MET A 209 6.92 0.71 19.17
N ASN A 210 6.18 -0.06 19.98
CA ASN A 210 6.72 -0.67 21.20
C ASN A 210 7.83 -1.69 20.89
N TYR A 211 7.70 -2.43 19.80
CA TYR A 211 8.75 -3.34 19.35
C TYR A 211 10.00 -2.54 18.95
N CYS A 212 9.89 -1.51 18.12
CA CYS A 212 10.98 -0.63 17.73
C CYS A 212 11.68 0.02 18.95
N LYS A 213 10.88 0.49 19.92
CA LYS A 213 11.41 1.03 21.18
C LYS A 213 12.24 0.02 21.93
N ARG A 214 11.76 -1.24 22.04
CA ARG A 214 12.45 -2.32 22.76
C ARG A 214 13.78 -2.70 22.13
N ILE A 215 13.87 -2.74 20.81
CA ILE A 215 15.09 -3.10 20.08
C ILE A 215 15.95 -1.88 19.70
N ASN A 216 15.56 -0.68 20.16
CA ASN A 216 16.21 0.59 19.84
C ASN A 216 16.35 0.86 18.32
N ALA A 217 15.31 0.56 17.55
CA ALA A 217 15.32 0.69 16.09
C ALA A 217 14.87 2.08 15.57
N PHE A 218 14.68 3.06 16.43
CA PHE A 218 14.42 4.43 15.98
C PHE A 218 15.73 5.10 15.55
N ASN A 219 15.79 5.54 14.31
CA ASN A 219 16.95 6.26 13.78
C ASN A 219 16.91 7.74 14.21
N PRO A 220 18.06 8.46 14.20
CA PRO A 220 18.14 9.85 14.64
C PRO A 220 17.34 10.84 13.77
N GLU A 221 17.05 10.51 12.51
CA GLU A 221 16.31 11.37 11.59
C GLU A 221 14.79 11.25 11.75
N LEU A 222 14.32 10.29 12.54
CA LEU A 222 12.89 10.07 12.74
C LEU A 222 12.28 11.23 13.53
N ARG A 223 11.40 11.97 12.90
CA ARG A 223 10.76 13.18 13.46
C ARG A 223 9.28 12.98 13.74
N LYS A 224 8.62 12.07 13.04
CA LYS A 224 7.17 11.90 13.10
C LYS A 224 6.79 10.42 13.10
N VAL A 225 5.85 10.08 13.95
CA VAL A 225 5.20 8.75 13.97
C VAL A 225 3.70 8.95 13.79
N ILE A 226 3.10 8.18 12.89
CA ILE A 226 1.65 8.15 12.69
C ILE A 226 1.14 6.84 13.25
N ILE A 227 0.30 6.91 14.29
CA ILE A 227 -0.23 5.74 14.97
C ILE A 227 -1.68 5.52 14.58
N GLY A 228 -2.00 4.32 14.09
CA GLY A 228 -3.34 3.90 13.73
C GLY A 228 -3.61 2.45 14.11
N ASP A 229 -4.76 1.93 13.65
CA ASP A 229 -5.28 0.58 13.95
C ASP A 229 -5.70 0.37 15.42
N SER A 230 -5.16 1.14 16.36
CA SER A 230 -5.55 1.12 17.78
C SER A 230 -5.08 2.39 18.50
N PRO A 231 -5.69 2.72 19.65
CA PRO A 231 -5.30 3.91 20.43
C PRO A 231 -3.83 3.87 20.85
N CYS A 232 -3.17 5.02 20.80
CA CYS A 232 -1.80 5.16 21.28
C CYS A 232 -1.78 5.09 22.84
N PRO A 233 -1.09 4.12 23.46
CA PRO A 233 -0.91 4.11 24.89
C PRO A 233 -0.11 5.32 25.38
N PHE A 234 -0.53 5.93 26.48
CA PHE A 234 0.11 7.13 27.02
C PHE A 234 1.62 6.96 27.26
N ARG A 235 2.05 5.83 27.81
CA ARG A 235 3.49 5.51 27.99
C ARG A 235 4.29 5.42 26.71
N LEU A 236 3.65 5.06 25.60
CA LEU A 236 4.31 5.05 24.29
C LEU A 236 4.43 6.48 23.77
N TYR A 237 3.37 7.26 23.93
CA TYR A 237 3.38 8.67 23.55
C TYR A 237 4.50 9.44 24.29
N GLU A 238 4.60 9.32 25.61
CA GLU A 238 5.69 9.92 26.40
C GLU A 238 7.06 9.50 25.91
N ALA A 239 7.28 8.18 25.71
CA ALA A 239 8.58 7.67 25.29
C ALA A 239 9.01 8.10 23.87
N LEU A 240 8.09 8.44 22.98
CA LEU A 240 8.37 9.02 21.68
C LEU A 240 8.64 10.51 21.79
N ASN A 241 7.83 11.21 22.58
CA ASN A 241 7.99 12.64 22.82
C ASN A 241 9.32 12.99 23.53
N ASP A 242 9.77 12.15 24.47
CA ASP A 242 11.09 12.28 25.12
C ASP A 242 12.28 12.13 24.14
N ARG A 243 12.01 11.66 22.91
CA ARG A 243 12.97 11.56 21.83
C ARG A 243 12.78 12.65 20.75
N ASP A 244 12.00 13.68 21.03
CA ASP A 244 11.61 14.72 20.09
C ASP A 244 10.87 14.21 18.84
N ILE A 245 10.18 13.05 18.97
CA ILE A 245 9.37 12.46 17.91
C ILE A 245 7.91 12.90 18.07
N SER A 246 7.40 13.67 17.13
CA SER A 246 6.00 14.08 17.10
C SER A 246 5.07 12.89 16.82
N VAL A 247 4.02 12.73 17.61
CA VAL A 247 3.07 11.63 17.49
C VAL A 247 1.73 12.13 16.97
N TYR A 248 1.30 11.56 15.85
CA TYR A 248 -0.01 11.80 15.25
C TYR A 248 -0.85 10.54 15.37
N THR A 249 -2.09 10.67 15.80
CA THR A 249 -3.02 9.54 15.88
C THR A 249 -4.09 9.67 14.82
N VAL A 250 -4.39 8.57 14.15
CA VAL A 250 -5.43 8.51 13.12
C VAL A 250 -6.43 7.41 13.45
N TYR A 251 -7.69 7.66 13.09
CA TYR A 251 -8.78 6.71 13.20
C TYR A 251 -9.25 6.29 11.80
N GLY A 252 -9.43 4.97 11.57
CA GLY A 252 -9.90 4.42 10.30
C GLY A 252 -9.62 2.94 10.15
#